data_76aa7dffc4a3d7ae29ca7a253392e7fc
#
_entry.id   76aa7dffc4a3d7ae29ca7a253392e7fc
#
_cell.length_a   1.000
_cell.length_b   1.000
_cell.length_c   1.000
_cell.angle_alpha   90.00
_cell.angle_beta   90.00
_cell.angle_gamma   90.00
#
_symmetry.space_group_name_H-M   'P 1'
#
loop_
_entity.id
_entity.type
_entity.pdbx_description
1 polymer ?
#
loop_
_entity_poly.entity_id
_entity_poly.type
_entity_poly.pdbx_seq_one_letter_code
_entity_poly.pdbx_strand_id
1 'polypeptide(L)'
;AIEHTKNFNWNYTQFLGHQLKDLKVGIVGYGRLGKMMYNYCSAFGANVKIYDPYVKDKLSDAFLLNHWCSSLESLFKRSKVISLHVHVTEETKNMRNADLLSNNSDTYLVNTSRGDIVNEKDICNALELGQLAGYAPDVIIDEFKNSIKDSIILKSMNKYNIITTPHIGGMTWKGQEKAYMWSINKIKDRL
;
A
#
# COMPACT_ATOMS: atom_id res chain seq x y z
N ALA A 1 -16.23 -12.63 -5.48
CA ALA A 1 -16.23 -14.09 -5.25
C ALA A 1 -17.11 -14.47 -4.05
N ILE A 2 -16.91 -13.90 -2.85
CA ILE A 2 -17.64 -14.30 -1.64
C ILE A 2 -19.17 -14.17 -1.83
N GLU A 3 -19.67 -13.01 -2.25
CA GLU A 3 -21.10 -12.79 -2.50
C GLU A 3 -21.65 -13.73 -3.59
N HIS A 4 -20.84 -13.98 -4.64
CA HIS A 4 -21.20 -14.92 -5.68
C HIS A 4 -21.44 -16.32 -5.13
N THR A 5 -20.53 -16.81 -4.26
CA THR A 5 -20.64 -18.13 -3.63
C THR A 5 -21.78 -18.18 -2.61
N LYS A 6 -21.99 -17.13 -1.81
CA LYS A 6 -23.14 -17.04 -0.88
C LYS A 6 -24.48 -17.14 -1.59
N ASN A 7 -24.57 -16.64 -2.83
CA ASN A 7 -25.75 -16.75 -3.68
C ASN A 7 -25.79 -18.07 -4.48
N PHE A 8 -25.09 -19.10 -4.03
CA PHE A 8 -25.04 -20.44 -4.64
C PHE A 8 -24.55 -20.48 -6.10
N ASN A 9 -23.84 -19.44 -6.55
CA ASN A 9 -23.22 -19.42 -7.87
C ASN A 9 -21.82 -20.05 -7.81
N TRP A 10 -21.48 -20.87 -8.82
CA TRP A 10 -20.20 -21.58 -8.90
C TRP A 10 -19.45 -21.33 -10.22
N ASN A 11 -19.72 -20.23 -10.88
CA ASN A 11 -19.00 -19.85 -12.10
C ASN A 11 -17.70 -19.12 -11.74
N TYR A 12 -16.56 -19.76 -12.00
CA TYR A 12 -15.23 -19.23 -11.68
C TYR A 12 -14.60 -18.38 -12.79
N THR A 13 -15.13 -18.44 -14.03
CA THR A 13 -14.49 -17.80 -15.19
C THR A 13 -14.37 -16.27 -15.08
N GLN A 14 -15.26 -15.63 -14.33
CA GLN A 14 -15.26 -14.20 -14.08
C GLN A 14 -14.24 -13.76 -12.99
N PHE A 15 -13.57 -14.71 -12.30
CA PHE A 15 -12.63 -14.44 -11.22
C PHE A 15 -11.18 -14.71 -11.62
N LEU A 16 -10.87 -14.59 -12.91
CA LEU A 16 -9.49 -14.67 -13.39
C LEU A 16 -8.64 -13.55 -12.80
N GLY A 17 -7.49 -13.90 -12.24
CA GLY A 17 -6.53 -12.98 -11.64
C GLY A 17 -5.11 -13.30 -12.06
N HIS A 18 -4.18 -12.54 -11.49
CA HIS A 18 -2.75 -12.71 -11.75
C HIS A 18 -2.07 -13.46 -10.62
N GLN A 19 -1.07 -14.27 -10.94
CA GLN A 19 -0.16 -14.82 -9.93
C GLN A 19 0.83 -13.73 -9.51
N LEU A 20 1.18 -13.69 -8.23
CA LEU A 20 2.08 -12.64 -7.71
C LEU A 20 3.46 -12.65 -8.41
N LYS A 21 3.96 -13.83 -8.79
CA LYS A 21 5.23 -13.98 -9.55
C LYS A 21 5.23 -13.27 -10.90
N ASP A 22 4.07 -13.07 -11.50
CA ASP A 22 3.93 -12.43 -12.80
C ASP A 22 3.75 -10.91 -12.69
N LEU A 23 3.66 -10.39 -11.45
CA LEU A 23 3.43 -8.99 -11.18
C LEU A 23 4.73 -8.21 -10.97
N LYS A 24 4.71 -6.97 -11.42
CA LYS A 24 5.71 -5.94 -11.08
C LYS A 24 5.21 -5.20 -9.84
N VAL A 25 5.91 -5.34 -8.73
CA VAL A 25 5.56 -4.73 -7.45
C VAL A 25 6.49 -3.56 -7.15
N GLY A 26 5.93 -2.40 -6.92
CA GLY A 26 6.63 -1.20 -6.48
C GLY A 26 6.50 -1.00 -4.97
N ILE A 27 7.61 -0.78 -4.29
CA ILE A 27 7.65 -0.50 -2.85
C ILE A 27 8.14 0.93 -2.65
N VAL A 28 7.29 1.76 -2.04
CA VAL A 28 7.63 3.13 -1.65
C VAL A 28 8.01 3.15 -0.18
N GLY A 29 9.27 3.49 0.11
CA GLY A 29 9.86 3.39 1.43
C GLY A 29 10.51 2.02 1.70
N TYR A 30 11.81 2.01 1.96
CA TYR A 30 12.60 0.79 2.20
C TYR A 30 13.15 0.71 3.62
N GLY A 31 12.32 1.14 4.57
CA GLY A 31 12.52 0.94 6.01
C GLY A 31 12.25 -0.50 6.44
N ARG A 32 11.98 -0.72 7.74
CA ARG A 32 11.73 -2.08 8.29
C ARG A 32 10.59 -2.80 7.57
N LEU A 33 9.43 -2.16 7.42
CA LEU A 33 8.25 -2.78 6.78
C LEU A 33 8.44 -2.95 5.28
N GLY A 34 9.02 -1.95 4.58
CA GLY A 34 9.31 -2.05 3.16
C GLY A 34 10.28 -3.19 2.83
N LYS A 35 11.31 -3.42 3.65
CA LYS A 35 12.22 -4.57 3.52
C LYS A 35 11.51 -5.91 3.73
N MET A 36 10.60 -5.99 4.70
CA MET A 36 9.80 -7.21 4.91
C MET A 36 8.91 -7.48 3.71
N MET A 37 8.22 -6.45 3.20
CA MET A 37 7.37 -6.59 2.01
C MET A 37 8.18 -6.99 0.78
N TYR A 38 9.36 -6.39 0.58
CA TYR A 38 10.30 -6.80 -0.47
C TYR A 38 10.61 -8.30 -0.38
N ASN A 39 10.99 -8.77 0.80
CA ASN A 39 11.34 -10.19 1.02
C ASN A 39 10.14 -11.11 0.72
N TYR A 40 8.95 -10.75 1.17
CA TYR A 40 7.74 -11.55 0.91
C TYR A 40 7.41 -11.60 -0.58
N CYS A 41 7.36 -10.45 -1.25
CA CYS A 41 7.06 -10.41 -2.68
C CYS A 41 8.13 -11.15 -3.51
N SER A 42 9.42 -11.01 -3.15
CA SER A 42 10.52 -11.72 -3.80
C SER A 42 10.45 -13.24 -3.58
N ALA A 43 10.07 -13.69 -2.38
CA ALA A 43 9.88 -15.11 -2.09
C ALA A 43 8.73 -15.74 -2.92
N PHE A 44 7.72 -14.96 -3.29
CA PHE A 44 6.68 -15.36 -4.24
C PHE A 44 7.09 -15.20 -5.71
N GLY A 45 8.32 -14.77 -5.99
CA GLY A 45 8.86 -14.63 -7.34
C GLY A 45 8.45 -13.33 -8.06
N ALA A 46 7.87 -12.36 -7.38
CA ALA A 46 7.48 -11.09 -7.99
C ALA A 46 8.71 -10.26 -8.43
N ASN A 47 8.56 -9.49 -9.51
CA ASN A 47 9.56 -8.51 -9.92
C ASN A 47 9.39 -7.25 -9.08
N VAL A 48 10.25 -7.07 -8.06
CA VAL A 48 10.12 -5.98 -7.10
C VAL A 48 11.02 -4.80 -7.47
N LYS A 49 10.45 -3.60 -7.51
CA LYS A 49 11.14 -2.31 -7.63
C LYS A 49 10.93 -1.48 -6.37
N ILE A 50 11.88 -0.63 -6.05
CA ILE A 50 11.92 0.13 -4.81
C ILE A 50 12.22 1.59 -5.10
N TYR A 51 11.59 2.48 -4.35
CA TYR A 51 11.95 3.89 -4.25
C TYR A 51 12.00 4.32 -2.78
N ASP A 52 13.16 4.84 -2.36
CA ASP A 52 13.36 5.47 -1.05
C ASP A 52 14.59 6.39 -1.12
N PRO A 53 14.43 7.72 -1.11
CA PRO A 53 15.54 8.65 -1.30
C PRO A 53 16.59 8.60 -0.17
N TYR A 54 16.26 8.06 1.00
CA TYR A 54 17.11 8.13 2.20
C TYR A 54 18.00 6.90 2.43
N VAL A 55 17.82 5.82 1.68
CA VAL A 55 18.56 4.57 1.92
C VAL A 55 19.44 4.14 0.76
N LYS A 56 19.46 4.90 -0.33
CA LYS A 56 20.21 4.57 -1.54
C LYS A 56 21.68 4.23 -1.25
N ASP A 57 22.36 5.08 -0.51
CA ASP A 57 23.80 4.94 -0.22
C ASP A 57 24.14 3.77 0.72
N LYS A 58 23.11 3.10 1.27
CA LYS A 58 23.25 1.93 2.15
C LYS A 58 23.05 0.60 1.43
N LEU A 59 22.85 0.65 0.12
CA LEU A 59 22.55 -0.51 -0.72
C LEU A 59 23.72 -0.82 -1.64
N SER A 60 23.92 -2.10 -1.96
CA SER A 60 24.95 -2.50 -2.91
C SER A 60 24.59 -2.10 -4.33
N ASP A 61 25.61 -1.84 -5.18
CA ASP A 61 25.42 -1.48 -6.59
C ASP A 61 24.60 -2.53 -7.35
N ALA A 62 24.85 -3.82 -7.10
CA ALA A 62 24.10 -4.91 -7.72
C ALA A 62 22.62 -4.87 -7.34
N PHE A 63 22.28 -4.52 -6.09
CA PHE A 63 20.92 -4.36 -5.63
C PHE A 63 20.27 -3.13 -6.29
N LEU A 64 20.97 -1.99 -6.31
CA LEU A 64 20.50 -0.76 -6.94
C LEU A 64 20.18 -0.97 -8.42
N LEU A 65 21.08 -1.63 -9.15
CA LEU A 65 20.90 -1.88 -10.58
C LEU A 65 19.62 -2.66 -10.89
N ASN A 66 19.31 -3.65 -10.06
CA ASN A 66 18.20 -4.57 -10.31
C ASN A 66 16.87 -4.12 -9.73
N HIS A 67 16.87 -3.37 -8.63
CA HIS A 67 15.63 -3.11 -7.86
C HIS A 67 15.29 -1.64 -7.68
N TRP A 68 16.25 -0.73 -7.88
CA TRP A 68 16.06 0.67 -7.58
C TRP A 68 15.36 1.45 -8.69
N CYS A 69 14.50 2.39 -8.30
CA CYS A 69 13.96 3.43 -9.16
C CYS A 69 14.51 4.79 -8.74
N SER A 70 14.93 5.61 -9.70
CA SER A 70 15.50 6.94 -9.43
C SER A 70 14.47 7.97 -9.01
N SER A 71 13.21 7.74 -9.33
CA SER A 71 12.09 8.60 -8.94
C SER A 71 10.82 7.80 -8.68
N LEU A 72 9.89 8.46 -8.03
CA LEU A 72 8.58 7.92 -7.72
C LEU A 72 7.79 7.65 -9.01
N GLU A 73 7.86 8.56 -9.98
CA GLU A 73 7.23 8.42 -11.30
C GLU A 73 7.78 7.19 -12.04
N SER A 74 9.10 6.97 -11.96
CA SER A 74 9.72 5.78 -12.55
C SER A 74 9.23 4.49 -11.90
N LEU A 75 9.04 4.49 -10.57
CA LEU A 75 8.47 3.36 -9.85
C LEU A 75 7.04 3.07 -10.32
N PHE A 76 6.21 4.13 -10.41
CA PHE A 76 4.81 4.00 -10.82
C PHE A 76 4.67 3.41 -12.22
N LYS A 77 5.37 3.98 -13.20
CA LYS A 77 5.38 3.50 -14.59
C LYS A 77 5.81 2.04 -14.75
N ARG A 78 6.59 1.52 -13.80
CA ARG A 78 7.16 0.16 -13.85
C ARG A 78 6.41 -0.86 -13.01
N SER A 79 5.38 -0.45 -12.28
CA SER A 79 4.73 -1.30 -11.29
C SER A 79 3.25 -1.48 -11.58
N LYS A 80 2.78 -2.72 -11.44
CA LYS A 80 1.36 -3.09 -11.51
C LYS A 80 0.69 -2.95 -10.14
N VAL A 81 1.42 -3.25 -9.07
CA VAL A 81 0.97 -3.08 -7.69
C VAL A 81 1.97 -2.19 -6.97
N ILE A 82 1.49 -1.20 -6.25
CA ILE A 82 2.32 -0.27 -5.47
C ILE A 82 1.92 -0.34 -4.01
N SER A 83 2.90 -0.57 -3.14
CA SER A 83 2.72 -0.66 -1.70
C SER A 83 3.48 0.47 -0.99
N LEU A 84 2.78 1.21 -0.12
CA LEU A 84 3.31 2.37 0.60
C LEU A 84 3.78 1.97 2.00
N HIS A 85 5.04 2.31 2.33
CA HIS A 85 5.69 2.00 3.60
C HIS A 85 6.49 3.19 4.15
N VAL A 86 5.90 4.38 4.09
CA VAL A 86 6.51 5.64 4.52
C VAL A 86 5.78 6.22 5.73
N HIS A 87 6.47 7.04 6.50
CA HIS A 87 5.85 7.85 7.57
C HIS A 87 5.23 9.11 7.00
N VAL A 88 4.30 9.73 7.73
CA VAL A 88 3.78 11.06 7.40
C VAL A 88 4.84 12.09 7.78
N THR A 89 5.27 12.85 6.80
CA THR A 89 6.13 14.04 6.90
C THR A 89 5.58 15.10 5.95
N GLU A 90 6.11 16.31 5.97
CA GLU A 90 5.72 17.35 5.00
C GLU A 90 5.98 16.89 3.54
N GLU A 91 7.01 16.06 3.31
CA GLU A 91 7.33 15.53 1.98
C GLU A 91 6.41 14.40 1.54
N THR A 92 5.92 13.59 2.48
CA THR A 92 5.13 12.39 2.18
C THR A 92 3.63 12.62 2.32
N LYS A 93 3.21 13.71 2.95
CA LYS A 93 1.81 14.10 3.06
C LYS A 93 1.25 14.43 1.68
N ASN A 94 0.13 13.81 1.33
CA ASN A 94 -0.47 13.95 0.01
C ASN A 94 0.53 13.73 -1.15
N MET A 95 1.56 12.90 -0.93
CA MET A 95 2.57 12.59 -1.96
C MET A 95 1.98 11.93 -3.20
N ARG A 96 0.73 11.50 -3.13
CA ARG A 96 -0.09 10.96 -4.21
C ARG A 96 -1.08 12.00 -4.68
N ASN A 97 -0.62 12.86 -5.56
CA ASN A 97 -1.45 13.81 -6.28
C ASN A 97 -1.86 13.25 -7.67
N ALA A 98 -2.78 13.94 -8.30
CA ALA A 98 -3.33 13.56 -9.60
C ALA A 98 -2.24 13.32 -10.68
N ASP A 99 -1.14 14.07 -10.65
CA ASP A 99 -0.07 13.97 -11.66
C ASP A 99 0.63 12.61 -11.68
N LEU A 100 0.88 12.02 -10.50
CA LEU A 100 1.49 10.69 -10.39
C LEU A 100 0.55 9.57 -10.82
N LEU A 101 -0.74 9.77 -10.65
CA LEU A 101 -1.77 8.80 -11.02
C LEU A 101 -2.14 8.90 -12.50
N SER A 102 -2.07 10.09 -13.10
CA SER A 102 -2.54 10.36 -14.47
C SER A 102 -1.80 9.58 -15.55
N ASN A 103 -0.57 9.17 -15.30
CA ASN A 103 0.27 8.45 -16.26
C ASN A 103 0.19 6.92 -16.12
N ASN A 104 -0.71 6.41 -15.28
CA ASN A 104 -0.87 4.98 -15.04
C ASN A 104 -2.28 4.56 -15.45
N SER A 105 -2.37 3.51 -16.23
CA SER A 105 -3.59 2.74 -16.38
C SER A 105 -3.31 1.37 -15.78
N ASP A 106 -4.31 0.78 -15.08
CA ASP A 106 -4.23 -0.61 -14.64
C ASP A 106 -3.29 -0.88 -13.44
N THR A 107 -2.99 0.15 -12.62
CA THR A 107 -2.18 0.01 -11.40
C THR A 107 -3.07 -0.12 -10.16
N TYR A 108 -2.67 -0.99 -9.23
CA TYR A 108 -3.28 -1.14 -7.91
C TYR A 108 -2.43 -0.45 -6.85
N LEU A 109 -3.05 0.31 -5.97
CA LEU A 109 -2.39 0.99 -4.86
C LEU A 109 -2.80 0.36 -3.52
N VAL A 110 -1.81 0.02 -2.70
CA VAL A 110 -2.00 -0.53 -1.35
C VAL A 110 -1.41 0.45 -0.34
N ASN A 111 -2.22 0.88 0.62
CA ASN A 111 -1.78 1.79 1.68
C ASN A 111 -2.02 1.18 3.07
N THR A 112 -0.96 0.68 3.68
CA THR A 112 -0.94 0.19 5.06
C THR A 112 -0.10 1.08 5.98
N SER A 113 0.18 2.30 5.54
CA SER A 113 1.00 3.27 6.28
C SER A 113 0.13 4.25 7.08
N ARG A 114 -0.36 5.30 6.45
CA ARG A 114 -1.28 6.31 7.03
C ARG A 114 -2.18 6.89 5.94
N GLY A 115 -3.40 7.29 6.30
CA GLY A 115 -4.35 7.92 5.39
C GLY A 115 -3.81 9.18 4.73
N ASP A 116 -3.15 10.05 5.52
CA ASP A 116 -2.58 11.32 5.06
C ASP A 116 -1.47 11.21 3.98
N ILE A 117 -0.96 10.02 3.69
CA ILE A 117 0.03 9.81 2.62
C ILE A 117 -0.58 10.05 1.24
N VAL A 118 -1.87 9.85 1.09
CA VAL A 118 -2.60 10.00 -0.17
C VAL A 118 -3.64 11.12 -0.09
N ASN A 119 -3.93 11.76 -1.21
CA ASN A 119 -5.13 12.58 -1.34
C ASN A 119 -6.30 11.66 -1.75
N GLU A 120 -7.24 11.42 -0.85
CA GLU A 120 -8.36 10.51 -1.10
C GLU A 120 -9.29 10.95 -2.23
N LYS A 121 -9.41 12.27 -2.47
CA LYS A 121 -10.19 12.81 -3.60
C LYS A 121 -9.51 12.47 -4.93
N ASP A 122 -8.18 12.63 -5.00
CA ASP A 122 -7.42 12.29 -6.20
C ASP A 122 -7.45 10.78 -6.47
N ILE A 123 -7.43 9.95 -5.42
CA ILE A 123 -7.62 8.49 -5.54
C ILE A 123 -8.98 8.17 -6.17
N CYS A 124 -10.07 8.75 -5.66
CA CYS A 124 -11.41 8.52 -6.21
C CYS A 124 -11.51 8.99 -7.66
N ASN A 125 -10.95 10.15 -7.99
CA ASN A 125 -10.91 10.66 -9.36
C ASN A 125 -10.10 9.73 -10.29
N ALA A 126 -8.95 9.24 -9.84
CA ALA A 126 -8.12 8.32 -10.61
C ALA A 126 -8.82 6.97 -10.88
N LEU A 127 -9.58 6.47 -9.90
CA LEU A 127 -10.43 5.28 -10.08
C LEU A 127 -11.54 5.53 -11.08
N GLU A 128 -12.21 6.71 -11.03
CA GLU A 128 -13.27 7.09 -11.96
C GLU A 128 -12.78 7.22 -13.40
N LEU A 129 -11.58 7.79 -13.58
CA LEU A 129 -10.95 7.99 -14.88
C LEU A 129 -10.22 6.73 -15.41
N GLY A 130 -10.22 5.61 -14.67
CA GLY A 130 -9.50 4.39 -15.04
C GLY A 130 -7.96 4.52 -14.99
N GLN A 131 -7.44 5.56 -14.36
CA GLN A 131 -6.02 5.77 -14.12
C GLN A 131 -5.47 4.88 -13.00
N LEU A 132 -6.36 4.40 -12.12
CA LEU A 132 -6.08 3.44 -11.07
C LEU A 132 -7.06 2.27 -11.19
N ALA A 133 -6.56 1.04 -11.22
CA ALA A 133 -7.40 -0.15 -11.35
C ALA A 133 -8.04 -0.57 -10.01
N GLY A 134 -7.47 -0.18 -8.89
CA GLY A 134 -8.01 -0.43 -7.56
C GLY A 134 -7.18 0.18 -6.44
N TYR A 135 -7.82 0.36 -5.29
CA TYR A 135 -7.21 0.90 -4.08
C TYR A 135 -7.49 -0.01 -2.88
N ALA A 136 -6.45 -0.37 -2.15
CA ALA A 136 -6.56 -1.24 -0.97
C ALA A 136 -5.93 -0.57 0.27
N PRO A 137 -6.68 0.30 0.98
CA PRO A 137 -6.23 0.90 2.23
C PRO A 137 -6.55 0.03 3.45
N ASP A 138 -5.61 -0.05 4.41
CA ASP A 138 -5.87 -0.43 5.80
C ASP A 138 -6.10 0.82 6.68
N VAL A 139 -5.79 2.00 6.13
CA VAL A 139 -5.80 3.32 6.81
C VAL A 139 -6.48 4.36 5.93
N ILE A 140 -7.27 5.25 6.54
CA ILE A 140 -7.94 6.36 5.86
C ILE A 140 -7.74 7.67 6.64
N ILE A 141 -8.00 8.80 5.99
CA ILE A 141 -7.95 10.10 6.65
C ILE A 141 -9.02 10.15 7.73
N ASP A 142 -8.66 10.74 8.88
CA ASP A 142 -9.59 10.95 10.01
C ASP A 142 -10.22 9.68 10.60
N GLU A 143 -9.59 8.53 10.44
CA GLU A 143 -10.09 7.21 10.87
C GLU A 143 -10.49 7.11 12.35
N PHE A 144 -9.91 7.94 13.21
CA PHE A 144 -10.21 7.98 14.65
C PHE A 144 -11.21 9.07 15.06
N LYS A 145 -11.73 9.83 14.10
CA LYS A 145 -12.72 10.87 14.37
C LYS A 145 -14.14 10.33 14.24
N ASN A 146 -15.08 10.98 14.94
CA ASN A 146 -16.51 10.64 14.86
C ASN A 146 -17.11 10.81 13.44
N SER A 147 -16.35 11.42 12.55
CA SER A 147 -16.70 11.68 11.14
C SER A 147 -16.39 10.53 10.18
N ILE A 148 -16.07 9.34 10.67
CA ILE A 148 -15.76 8.18 9.81
C ILE A 148 -16.85 7.91 8.75
N LYS A 149 -18.10 8.20 9.06
CA LYS A 149 -19.23 8.09 8.12
C LYS A 149 -19.13 9.04 6.92
N ASP A 150 -18.31 10.07 7.03
CA ASP A 150 -18.08 11.07 5.98
C ASP A 150 -16.90 10.73 5.07
N SER A 151 -16.17 9.68 5.39
CA SER A 151 -15.05 9.22 4.56
C SER A 151 -15.48 9.03 3.11
N ILE A 152 -14.80 9.70 2.20
CA ILE A 152 -15.02 9.58 0.76
C ILE A 152 -14.65 8.17 0.27
N ILE A 153 -13.64 7.54 0.87
CA ILE A 153 -13.23 6.17 0.52
C ILE A 153 -14.33 5.18 0.85
N LEU A 154 -14.88 5.23 2.07
CA LEU A 154 -15.95 4.30 2.47
C LEU A 154 -17.22 4.49 1.64
N LYS A 155 -17.59 5.74 1.33
CA LYS A 155 -18.74 6.05 0.45
C LYS A 155 -18.53 5.55 -0.99
N SER A 156 -17.29 5.42 -1.42
CA SER A 156 -16.92 5.06 -2.80
C SER A 156 -16.73 3.54 -3.01
N MET A 157 -16.75 2.72 -1.95
CA MET A 157 -16.51 1.28 -2.04
C MET A 157 -17.50 0.53 -2.95
N ASN A 158 -18.74 0.98 -3.01
CA ASN A 158 -19.75 0.36 -3.87
C ASN A 158 -19.66 0.81 -5.33
N LYS A 159 -18.95 1.90 -5.60
CA LYS A 159 -18.81 2.49 -6.95
C LYS A 159 -17.51 2.06 -7.63
N TYR A 160 -16.43 1.95 -6.87
CA TYR A 160 -15.10 1.68 -7.39
C TYR A 160 -14.50 0.40 -6.80
N ASN A 161 -13.46 -0.10 -7.44
CA ASN A 161 -12.69 -1.24 -6.94
C ASN A 161 -11.83 -0.84 -5.73
N ILE A 162 -12.47 -0.75 -4.58
CA ILE A 162 -11.85 -0.43 -3.29
C ILE A 162 -12.08 -1.59 -2.33
N ILE A 163 -11.00 -2.08 -1.72
CA ILE A 163 -11.04 -3.07 -0.62
C ILE A 163 -10.38 -2.44 0.59
N THR A 164 -11.08 -2.24 1.69
CA THR A 164 -10.51 -1.66 2.90
C THR A 164 -10.65 -2.58 4.11
N THR A 165 -9.69 -2.46 5.02
CA THR A 165 -9.73 -3.05 6.36
C THR A 165 -9.63 -1.94 7.40
N PRO A 166 -10.18 -2.12 8.63
CA PRO A 166 -10.28 -1.04 9.61
C PRO A 166 -9.03 -0.94 10.48
N HIS A 167 -7.88 -0.60 9.87
CA HIS A 167 -6.57 -0.42 10.50
C HIS A 167 -6.12 -1.63 11.36
N ILE A 168 -6.20 -2.81 10.76
CA ILE A 168 -5.94 -4.07 11.46
C ILE A 168 -4.57 -4.69 11.17
N GLY A 169 -3.72 -4.02 10.38
CA GLY A 169 -2.40 -4.57 9.99
C GLY A 169 -1.48 -4.93 11.15
N GLY A 170 -1.61 -4.22 12.29
CA GLY A 170 -0.90 -4.54 13.54
C GLY A 170 -1.69 -5.36 14.56
N MET A 171 -2.94 -5.72 14.28
CA MET A 171 -3.87 -6.34 15.22
C MET A 171 -3.72 -7.86 15.30
N THR A 172 -2.53 -8.32 15.70
CA THR A 172 -2.26 -9.72 16.02
C THR A 172 -1.87 -9.84 17.50
N TRP A 173 -2.25 -10.94 18.15
CA TRP A 173 -1.92 -11.20 19.56
C TRP A 173 -0.44 -10.97 19.87
N LYS A 174 0.45 -11.61 19.10
CA LYS A 174 1.91 -11.45 19.28
C LYS A 174 2.43 -10.09 18.86
N GLY A 175 1.81 -9.43 17.89
CA GLY A 175 2.17 -8.07 17.48
C GLY A 175 1.92 -7.06 18.59
N GLN A 176 0.74 -7.14 19.21
CA GLN A 176 0.36 -6.29 20.35
C GLN A 176 1.25 -6.58 21.55
N GLU A 177 1.42 -7.85 21.95
CA GLU A 177 2.31 -8.24 23.04
C GLU A 177 3.72 -7.67 22.85
N LYS A 178 4.32 -7.83 21.68
CA LYS A 178 5.65 -7.28 21.38
C LYS A 178 5.71 -5.76 21.51
N ALA A 179 4.68 -5.05 21.04
CA ALA A 179 4.62 -3.60 21.11
C ALA A 179 4.56 -3.11 22.56
N TYR A 180 3.74 -3.73 23.40
CA TYR A 180 3.65 -3.41 24.83
C TYR A 180 4.94 -3.76 25.56
N MET A 181 5.48 -4.96 25.37
CA MET A 181 6.73 -5.39 26.03
C MET A 181 7.91 -4.50 25.64
N TRP A 182 8.00 -4.11 24.37
CA TRP A 182 9.06 -3.18 23.94
C TRP A 182 8.95 -1.82 24.63
N SER A 183 7.72 -1.29 24.78
CA SER A 183 7.47 -0.02 25.48
C SER A 183 7.84 -0.11 26.95
N ILE A 184 7.44 -1.19 27.64
CA ILE A 184 7.76 -1.44 29.05
C ILE A 184 9.27 -1.53 29.24
N ASN A 185 9.98 -2.28 28.42
CA ASN A 185 11.43 -2.42 28.51
C ASN A 185 12.15 -1.07 28.32
N LYS A 186 11.71 -0.27 27.35
CA LYS A 186 12.26 1.09 27.17
C LYS A 186 12.05 2.02 28.36
N ILE A 187 10.97 1.86 29.10
CA ILE A 187 10.75 2.63 30.35
C ILE A 187 11.69 2.13 31.43
N LYS A 188 11.81 0.80 31.61
CA LYS A 188 12.72 0.20 32.60
C LYS A 188 14.17 0.59 32.38
N ASP A 189 14.62 0.66 31.12
CA ASP A 189 16.00 1.03 30.78
C ASP A 189 16.32 2.53 31.05
N ARG A 190 15.30 3.34 31.40
CA ARG A 190 15.44 4.77 31.72
C ARG A 190 15.26 5.11 33.19
N LEU A 191 14.84 4.16 34.00
CA LEU A 191 14.73 4.24 35.48
C LEU A 191 15.98 3.66 36.16
#